data_c885569addfc55dc4514187cfb538058
#
_entry.id   c885569addfc55dc4514187cfb538058
#
_cell.length_a   1.000
_cell.length_b   1.000
_cell.length_c   1.000
_cell.angle_alpha   90.00
_cell.angle_beta   90.00
_cell.angle_gamma   90.00
#
_symmetry.space_group_name_H-M   'P 1'
#
loop_
_entity.id
_entity.type
_entity.pdbx_description
1 polymer ?
#
loop_
_entity_poly.entity_id
_entity_poly.type
_entity_poly.pdbx_seq_one_letter_code
_entity_poly.pdbx_strand_id
1 'polypeptide(L)'
;MPYLARIISAWVLGSLAMTTCVHAGSDSPRITVGTQEIGLSAGYLFPHRLVKGKSKTEQRGPVFMPSWMITLTDPVGDSWYRGQISLGGEMVYIQFQEPVQSHGVGFTPKIKYSFVALDRIRPYAEFAGGPFWTDLAGNIPEQGSQFNFILRGGFGISYFVNGQTAINVGYSFQHISNAHTSTPNVGLNESLPFAGFSFYY
;
A
#
# COMPACT_ATOMS: atom_id res chain seq x y z
N MET A 1 0.10 -33.21 -42.15
CA MET A 1 -0.62 -33.67 -40.95
C MET A 1 0.14 -33.21 -39.71
N PRO A 2 -0.44 -32.38 -38.90
CA PRO A 2 0.27 -31.74 -37.81
C PRO A 2 0.01 -32.46 -36.45
N TYR A 3 1.05 -32.68 -35.69
CA TYR A 3 0.91 -33.10 -34.29
C TYR A 3 1.03 -31.88 -33.36
N LEU A 4 -0.10 -31.47 -32.83
CA LEU A 4 -0.25 -30.53 -31.72
C LEU A 4 0.25 -31.20 -30.44
N ALA A 5 1.41 -30.78 -29.93
CA ALA A 5 1.82 -31.07 -28.58
C ALA A 5 1.14 -30.08 -27.61
N ARG A 6 0.14 -30.56 -26.88
CA ARG A 6 -0.45 -29.84 -25.74
C ARG A 6 0.49 -29.92 -24.55
N ILE A 7 1.16 -28.82 -24.22
CA ILE A 7 1.83 -28.66 -22.93
C ILE A 7 0.78 -28.13 -21.94
N ILE A 8 0.29 -29.04 -21.13
CA ILE A 8 -0.52 -28.71 -19.96
C ILE A 8 0.45 -28.34 -18.85
N SER A 9 0.65 -27.06 -18.62
CA SER A 9 1.36 -26.59 -17.42
C SER A 9 0.44 -26.73 -16.23
N ALA A 10 0.67 -27.76 -15.42
CA ALA A 10 0.01 -27.93 -14.13
C ALA A 10 0.56 -26.88 -13.16
N TRP A 11 -0.23 -25.86 -12.87
CA TRP A 11 0.01 -24.96 -11.75
C TRP A 11 -0.32 -25.72 -10.46
N VAL A 12 0.72 -26.13 -9.75
CA VAL A 12 0.59 -26.61 -8.39
C VAL A 12 0.30 -25.39 -7.52
N LEU A 13 -1.00 -25.13 -7.30
CA LEU A 13 -1.48 -24.30 -6.21
C LEU A 13 -1.22 -25.05 -4.92
N GLY A 14 -0.07 -24.78 -4.29
CA GLY A 14 0.17 -25.17 -2.92
C GLY A 14 -0.82 -24.47 -2.01
N SER A 15 -1.93 -25.13 -1.73
CA SER A 15 -2.87 -24.73 -0.69
C SER A 15 -2.17 -24.91 0.65
N LEU A 16 -1.54 -23.84 1.16
CA LEU A 16 -1.18 -23.71 2.56
C LEU A 16 -2.49 -23.56 3.33
N ALA A 17 -3.14 -24.66 3.65
CA ALA A 17 -4.23 -24.70 4.60
C ALA A 17 -3.64 -24.41 5.98
N MET A 18 -3.47 -23.13 6.32
CA MET A 18 -3.33 -22.73 7.71
C MET A 18 -4.70 -22.97 8.37
N THR A 19 -4.86 -24.14 8.97
CA THR A 19 -5.95 -24.41 9.89
C THR A 19 -5.67 -23.63 11.17
N THR A 20 -5.90 -22.32 11.12
CA THR A 20 -5.99 -21.52 12.34
C THR A 20 -7.33 -21.87 12.96
N CYS A 21 -7.31 -22.67 14.03
CA CYS A 21 -8.44 -22.69 14.98
C CYS A 21 -8.68 -21.25 15.39
N VAL A 22 -9.72 -20.62 14.83
CA VAL A 22 -10.22 -19.33 15.28
C VAL A 22 -10.87 -19.61 16.64
N HIS A 23 -10.06 -19.62 17.69
CA HIS A 23 -10.55 -19.37 19.02
C HIS A 23 -11.00 -17.90 19.02
N ALA A 24 -12.29 -17.68 19.07
CA ALA A 24 -12.88 -16.36 19.35
C ALA A 24 -12.60 -16.00 20.81
N GLY A 25 -11.33 -15.96 21.18
CA GLY A 25 -10.85 -15.45 22.46
C GLY A 25 -10.84 -13.93 22.41
N SER A 26 -11.25 -13.30 23.49
CA SER A 26 -11.29 -11.86 23.70
C SER A 26 -9.90 -11.19 23.79
N ASP A 27 -8.93 -11.67 23.04
CA ASP A 27 -7.56 -11.18 23.14
C ASP A 27 -7.41 -9.87 22.37
N SER A 28 -7.34 -8.79 23.14
CA SER A 28 -6.90 -7.47 22.67
C SER A 28 -5.50 -7.57 22.08
N PRO A 29 -5.21 -6.84 20.99
CA PRO A 29 -3.90 -6.90 20.37
C PRO A 29 -2.81 -6.37 21.31
N ARG A 30 -1.82 -7.20 21.63
CA ARG A 30 -0.67 -6.82 22.44
C ARG A 30 0.49 -6.41 21.55
N ILE A 31 0.47 -5.17 21.06
CA ILE A 31 1.55 -4.61 20.27
C ILE A 31 2.46 -3.81 21.18
N THR A 32 3.73 -4.21 21.24
CA THR A 32 4.79 -3.57 22.05
C THR A 32 5.94 -3.16 21.14
N VAL A 33 6.91 -2.45 21.68
CA VAL A 33 8.16 -2.15 20.98
C VAL A 33 8.78 -3.44 20.46
N GLY A 34 9.20 -3.46 19.20
CA GLY A 34 9.78 -4.62 18.53
C GLY A 34 8.76 -5.54 17.86
N THR A 35 7.45 -5.41 18.10
CA THR A 35 6.43 -6.16 17.37
C THR A 35 6.56 -5.85 15.88
N GLN A 36 6.64 -6.90 15.06
CA GLN A 36 6.71 -6.81 13.63
C GLN A 36 5.33 -7.02 13.02
N GLU A 37 5.09 -6.36 11.88
CA GLU A 37 3.86 -6.45 11.10
C GLU A 37 4.22 -6.79 9.66
N ILE A 38 3.65 -7.88 9.14
CA ILE A 38 3.64 -8.16 7.71
C ILE A 38 2.23 -7.85 7.21
N GLY A 39 2.14 -7.01 6.17
CA GLY A 39 0.89 -6.58 5.57
C GLY A 39 0.82 -6.86 4.08
N LEU A 40 -0.39 -7.05 3.58
CA LEU A 40 -0.71 -7.03 2.17
C LEU A 40 -1.97 -6.22 1.96
N SER A 41 -1.87 -5.16 1.18
CA SER A 41 -2.99 -4.32 0.79
C SER A 41 -3.16 -4.29 -0.72
N ALA A 42 -4.40 -4.15 -1.16
CA ALA A 42 -4.75 -3.92 -2.54
C ALA A 42 -5.75 -2.78 -2.63
N GLY A 43 -5.67 -2.00 -3.71
CA GLY A 43 -6.54 -0.86 -3.93
C GLY A 43 -6.74 -0.58 -5.40
N TYR A 44 -7.48 0.47 -5.67
CA TYR A 44 -7.70 0.95 -7.03
C TYR A 44 -7.39 2.44 -7.10
N LEU A 45 -6.49 2.77 -7.98
CA LEU A 45 -5.99 4.12 -8.21
C LEU A 45 -6.90 4.85 -9.19
N PHE A 46 -7.19 6.12 -8.90
CA PHE A 46 -7.91 7.01 -9.81
C PHE A 46 -7.47 8.47 -9.63
N PRO A 47 -7.68 9.33 -10.65
CA PRO A 47 -7.23 10.72 -10.59
C PRO A 47 -7.80 11.48 -9.42
N HIS A 48 -6.94 12.23 -8.75
CA HIS A 48 -7.37 13.13 -7.68
C HIS A 48 -7.81 14.47 -8.24
N ARG A 49 -9.09 14.85 -8.02
CA ARG A 49 -9.70 16.05 -8.62
C ARG A 49 -9.76 17.26 -7.69
N LEU A 50 -9.53 17.09 -6.38
CA LEU A 50 -9.62 18.18 -5.41
C LEU A 50 -8.45 19.18 -5.49
N VAL A 51 -7.29 18.72 -5.90
CA VAL A 51 -6.15 19.58 -6.19
C VAL A 51 -6.15 19.85 -7.70
N LYS A 52 -6.34 21.10 -8.11
CA LYS A 52 -6.20 21.49 -9.51
C LYS A 52 -4.76 21.24 -9.96
N GLY A 53 -4.47 20.02 -10.33
CA GLY A 53 -3.20 19.61 -10.90
C GLY A 53 -3.12 19.99 -12.37
N LYS A 54 -1.91 20.10 -12.89
CA LYS A 54 -1.65 20.31 -14.32
C LYS A 54 -1.75 18.99 -15.10
N SER A 55 -1.95 17.86 -14.42
CA SER A 55 -2.08 16.55 -15.06
C SER A 55 -3.32 16.53 -15.94
N LYS A 56 -3.12 16.12 -17.20
CA LYS A 56 -4.17 15.96 -18.22
C LYS A 56 -4.57 14.51 -18.37
N THR A 57 -3.67 13.60 -18.03
CA THR A 57 -3.87 12.15 -18.15
C THR A 57 -4.48 11.60 -16.87
N GLU A 58 -5.63 10.98 -16.99
CA GLU A 58 -6.39 10.39 -15.87
C GLU A 58 -6.06 8.90 -15.75
N GLN A 59 -4.89 8.58 -15.22
CA GLN A 59 -4.46 7.19 -15.03
C GLN A 59 -5.30 6.48 -13.97
N ARG A 60 -5.62 5.20 -14.22
CA ARG A 60 -6.42 4.35 -13.34
C ARG A 60 -5.89 2.93 -13.37
N GLY A 61 -6.06 2.20 -12.27
CA GLY A 61 -5.72 0.79 -12.22
C GLY A 61 -5.56 0.22 -10.82
N PRO A 62 -5.45 -1.11 -10.70
CA PRO A 62 -5.20 -1.77 -9.44
C PRO A 62 -3.78 -1.53 -8.93
N VAL A 63 -3.67 -1.50 -7.61
CA VAL A 63 -2.42 -1.34 -6.85
C VAL A 63 -2.29 -2.47 -5.85
N PHE A 64 -1.08 -3.04 -5.71
CA PHE A 64 -0.74 -4.07 -4.73
C PHE A 64 0.43 -3.59 -3.88
N MET A 65 0.32 -3.75 -2.57
CA MET A 65 1.23 -3.16 -1.60
C MET A 65 1.57 -4.15 -0.47
N PRO A 66 2.49 -5.10 -0.69
CA PRO A 66 3.07 -5.86 0.41
C PRO A 66 3.99 -4.97 1.26
N SER A 67 3.91 -5.10 2.58
CA SER A 67 4.65 -4.26 3.52
C SER A 67 5.21 -5.04 4.69
N TRP A 68 6.27 -4.51 5.27
CA TRP A 68 6.83 -4.94 6.54
C TRP A 68 7.11 -3.72 7.41
N MET A 69 6.72 -3.79 8.68
CA MET A 69 6.85 -2.70 9.65
C MET A 69 7.34 -3.25 10.98
N ILE A 70 7.99 -2.40 11.78
CA ILE A 70 8.35 -2.68 13.18
C ILE A 70 7.85 -1.54 14.06
N THR A 71 7.25 -1.88 15.18
CA THR A 71 6.78 -0.91 16.19
C THR A 71 7.98 -0.39 16.98
N LEU A 72 8.14 0.93 16.99
CA LEU A 72 9.30 1.61 17.59
C LEU A 72 9.03 2.15 19.00
N THR A 73 7.77 2.42 19.33
CA THR A 73 7.43 3.05 20.60
C THR A 73 6.36 2.26 21.35
N ASP A 74 6.42 2.30 22.68
CA ASP A 74 5.24 2.06 23.49
C ASP A 74 4.21 3.17 23.22
N PRO A 75 2.94 2.98 23.62
CA PRO A 75 1.93 4.01 23.42
C PRO A 75 2.34 5.33 24.06
N VAL A 76 2.56 6.36 23.25
CA VAL A 76 2.90 7.73 23.64
C VAL A 76 1.67 8.62 23.58
N GLY A 77 1.65 9.69 24.38
CA GLY A 77 0.53 10.62 24.47
C GLY A 77 -0.59 10.12 25.41
N ASP A 78 -1.63 10.95 25.53
CA ASP A 78 -2.75 10.74 26.44
C ASP A 78 -4.08 10.77 25.71
N SER A 79 -5.11 10.18 26.34
CA SER A 79 -6.48 10.24 25.87
C SER A 79 -6.64 9.74 24.41
N TRP A 80 -7.36 10.47 23.57
CA TRP A 80 -7.73 10.06 22.20
C TRP A 80 -6.56 10.03 21.21
N TYR A 81 -5.48 10.79 21.47
CA TYR A 81 -4.29 10.81 20.59
C TYR A 81 -3.21 9.83 21.02
N ARG A 82 -3.44 9.05 22.07
CA ARG A 82 -2.50 8.01 22.50
C ARG A 82 -2.26 7.01 21.38
N GLY A 83 -1.00 6.82 20.98
CA GLY A 83 -0.66 6.00 19.83
C GLY A 83 0.75 5.48 19.83
N GLN A 84 1.04 4.65 18.84
CA GLN A 84 2.34 4.01 18.62
C GLN A 84 2.88 4.37 17.25
N ILE A 85 4.21 4.52 17.17
CA ILE A 85 4.92 4.75 15.91
C ILE A 85 5.50 3.43 15.42
N SER A 86 5.28 3.13 14.16
CA SER A 86 5.92 2.03 13.43
C SER A 86 6.67 2.56 12.22
N LEU A 87 7.79 1.94 11.90
CA LEU A 87 8.62 2.26 10.74
C LEU A 87 8.87 0.97 9.94
N GLY A 88 8.99 1.09 8.63
CA GLY A 88 9.28 -0.06 7.77
C GLY A 88 9.36 0.32 6.31
N GLY A 89 8.94 -0.60 5.46
CA GLY A 89 8.93 -0.42 4.02
C GLY A 89 7.77 -1.14 3.36
N GLU A 90 7.46 -0.68 2.17
CA GLU A 90 6.39 -1.20 1.35
C GLU A 90 6.84 -1.26 -0.10
N MET A 91 6.59 -2.39 -0.74
CA MET A 91 6.65 -2.50 -2.20
C MET A 91 5.35 -1.99 -2.78
N VAL A 92 5.43 -1.28 -3.89
CA VAL A 92 4.24 -0.79 -4.61
C VAL A 92 4.30 -1.32 -6.02
N TYR A 93 3.27 -2.03 -6.44
CA TYR A 93 3.06 -2.41 -7.84
C TYR A 93 1.75 -1.80 -8.32
N ILE A 94 1.80 -1.05 -9.42
CA ILE A 94 0.65 -0.43 -10.07
C ILE A 94 0.51 -1.00 -11.46
N GLN A 95 -0.67 -1.52 -11.79
CA GLN A 95 -1.04 -1.86 -13.15
C GLN A 95 -1.95 -0.76 -13.68
N PHE A 96 -1.38 0.19 -14.41
CA PHE A 96 -2.19 1.20 -15.11
C PHE A 96 -2.98 0.56 -16.25
N GLN A 97 -4.26 0.84 -16.32
CA GLN A 97 -5.19 0.26 -17.29
C GLN A 97 -5.73 1.30 -18.26
N GLU A 98 -6.02 2.50 -17.79
CA GLU A 98 -6.61 3.58 -18.55
C GLU A 98 -5.96 4.93 -18.19
N PRO A 99 -5.88 5.84 -19.14
CA PRO A 99 -6.10 5.71 -20.58
C PRO A 99 -4.95 5.00 -21.29
N VAL A 100 -3.79 4.87 -20.65
CA VAL A 100 -2.59 4.21 -21.17
C VAL A 100 -2.28 2.97 -20.34
N GLN A 101 -2.23 1.82 -20.99
CA GLN A 101 -1.79 0.58 -20.35
C GLN A 101 -0.29 0.63 -20.09
N SER A 102 0.07 0.41 -18.84
CA SER A 102 1.44 0.53 -18.36
C SER A 102 1.54 -0.16 -17.00
N HIS A 103 2.74 -0.28 -16.48
CA HIS A 103 2.96 -0.74 -15.12
C HIS A 103 4.02 0.10 -14.42
N GLY A 104 4.04 0.01 -13.11
CA GLY A 104 5.05 0.65 -12.30
C GLY A 104 5.34 -0.15 -11.04
N VAL A 105 6.57 -0.06 -10.58
CA VAL A 105 7.05 -0.72 -9.37
C VAL A 105 7.93 0.22 -8.57
N GLY A 106 7.78 0.18 -7.25
CA GLY A 106 8.58 1.00 -6.36
C GLY A 106 8.78 0.37 -4.99
N PHE A 107 9.71 0.95 -4.24
CA PHE A 107 9.90 0.66 -2.83
C PHE A 107 9.81 1.97 -2.05
N THR A 108 8.97 1.98 -1.02
CA THR A 108 8.71 3.16 -0.20
C THR A 108 9.00 2.87 1.28
N PRO A 109 10.06 3.42 1.87
CA PRO A 109 10.10 3.64 3.31
C PRO A 109 8.77 4.22 3.81
N LYS A 110 8.27 3.68 4.92
CA LYS A 110 6.93 3.97 5.45
C LYS A 110 6.97 4.21 6.94
N ILE A 111 6.31 5.26 7.39
CA ILE A 111 6.03 5.53 8.80
C ILE A 111 4.52 5.47 9.02
N LYS A 112 4.11 4.87 10.13
CA LYS A 112 2.70 4.76 10.54
C LYS A 112 2.54 5.15 12.00
N TYR A 113 1.55 5.98 12.29
CA TYR A 113 1.08 6.28 13.62
C TYR A 113 -0.27 5.62 13.83
N SER A 114 -0.35 4.68 14.79
CA SER A 114 -1.57 3.93 15.11
C SER A 114 -2.13 4.39 16.43
N PHE A 115 -3.39 4.91 16.45
CA PHE A 115 -4.09 5.30 17.64
C PHE A 115 -4.55 4.05 18.41
N VAL A 116 -4.29 4.00 19.72
CA VAL A 116 -4.57 2.83 20.55
C VAL A 116 -5.64 3.08 21.62
N ALA A 117 -6.37 4.19 21.51
CA ALA A 117 -7.43 4.54 22.46
C ALA A 117 -8.63 3.57 22.44
N LEU A 118 -8.83 2.87 21.30
CA LEU A 118 -9.87 1.86 21.14
C LEU A 118 -9.21 0.47 21.05
N ASP A 119 -9.82 -0.49 21.68
CA ASP A 119 -9.21 -1.82 21.85
C ASP A 119 -8.89 -2.53 20.53
N ARG A 120 -9.93 -2.95 19.79
CA ARG A 120 -9.80 -3.69 18.52
C ARG A 120 -9.82 -2.83 17.27
N ILE A 121 -10.23 -1.58 17.40
CA ILE A 121 -10.31 -0.62 16.30
C ILE A 121 -9.16 0.38 16.47
N ARG A 122 -8.21 0.35 15.57
CA ARG A 122 -7.06 1.25 15.61
C ARG A 122 -7.03 2.13 14.36
N PRO A 123 -7.54 3.36 14.45
CA PRO A 123 -7.29 4.35 13.42
C PRO A 123 -5.79 4.57 13.24
N TYR A 124 -5.35 4.87 12.04
CA TYR A 124 -3.95 5.19 11.78
C TYR A 124 -3.81 6.28 10.73
N ALA A 125 -2.67 6.97 10.79
CA ALA A 125 -2.17 7.82 9.73
C ALA A 125 -0.82 7.27 9.26
N GLU A 126 -0.54 7.38 7.96
CA GLU A 126 0.68 6.87 7.38
C GLU A 126 1.26 7.82 6.33
N PHE A 127 2.58 7.77 6.20
CA PHE A 127 3.31 8.45 5.14
C PHE A 127 4.36 7.50 4.58
N ALA A 128 4.47 7.46 3.25
CA ALA A 128 5.43 6.63 2.53
C ALA A 128 5.99 7.40 1.34
N GLY A 129 7.24 7.16 0.99
CA GLY A 129 7.83 7.79 -0.18
C GLY A 129 9.14 7.14 -0.57
N GLY A 130 9.40 7.05 -1.88
CA GLY A 130 10.63 6.42 -2.36
C GLY A 130 10.72 6.34 -3.88
N PRO A 131 11.74 5.63 -4.40
CA PRO A 131 11.95 5.43 -5.82
C PRO A 131 10.81 4.60 -6.44
N PHE A 132 10.44 5.00 -7.65
CA PHE A 132 9.39 4.37 -8.44
C PHE A 132 9.79 4.35 -9.90
N TRP A 133 9.74 3.19 -10.51
CA TRP A 133 9.95 3.01 -11.94
C TRP A 133 8.61 2.74 -12.64
N THR A 134 8.42 3.35 -13.82
CA THR A 134 7.23 3.12 -14.67
C THR A 134 7.57 3.33 -16.13
N ASP A 135 6.91 2.61 -17.02
CA ASP A 135 7.01 2.75 -18.46
C ASP A 135 6.03 3.77 -19.07
N LEU A 136 5.45 4.65 -18.24
CA LEU A 136 4.60 5.75 -18.69
C LEU A 136 5.35 6.83 -19.49
N ALA A 137 6.66 6.97 -19.29
CA ALA A 137 7.46 7.97 -19.98
C ALA A 137 7.40 7.81 -21.51
N GLY A 138 7.10 8.92 -22.18
CA GLY A 138 6.88 8.93 -23.63
C GLY A 138 5.47 8.50 -24.08
N ASN A 139 4.68 7.90 -23.21
CA ASN A 139 3.31 7.49 -23.46
C ASN A 139 2.27 8.50 -22.94
N ILE A 140 2.68 9.32 -21.97
CA ILE A 140 1.87 10.41 -21.43
C ILE A 140 2.67 11.72 -21.38
N PRO A 141 2.01 12.87 -21.53
CA PRO A 141 2.70 14.16 -21.57
C PRO A 141 3.21 14.66 -20.20
N GLU A 142 2.86 14.00 -19.11
CA GLU A 142 3.25 14.38 -17.76
C GLU A 142 4.61 13.84 -17.32
N GLN A 143 5.09 12.76 -17.96
CA GLN A 143 6.25 12.00 -17.51
C GLN A 143 7.37 11.99 -18.54
N GLY A 144 8.50 12.64 -18.21
CA GLY A 144 9.71 12.69 -19.05
C GLY A 144 10.75 11.62 -18.71
N SER A 145 10.52 10.80 -17.69
CA SER A 145 11.46 9.76 -17.24
C SER A 145 10.71 8.52 -16.77
N GLN A 146 11.31 7.36 -17.01
CA GLN A 146 10.85 6.09 -16.43
C GLN A 146 11.14 6.01 -14.93
N PHE A 147 12.25 6.61 -14.49
CA PHE A 147 12.58 6.72 -13.07
C PHE A 147 11.89 7.94 -12.47
N ASN A 148 11.11 7.69 -11.42
CA ASN A 148 10.31 8.66 -10.70
C ASN A 148 10.44 8.46 -9.19
N PHE A 149 9.76 9.31 -8.44
CA PHE A 149 9.51 9.17 -7.01
C PHE A 149 8.01 9.11 -6.79
N ILE A 150 7.61 8.26 -5.85
CA ILE A 150 6.24 8.18 -5.36
C ILE A 150 6.20 8.70 -3.93
N LEU A 151 5.26 9.60 -3.66
CA LEU A 151 4.96 10.08 -2.32
C LEU A 151 3.51 9.75 -2.02
N ARG A 152 3.25 9.20 -0.84
CA ARG A 152 1.90 8.83 -0.42
C ARG A 152 1.67 9.22 1.03
N GLY A 153 0.55 9.89 1.30
CA GLY A 153 0.04 10.18 2.62
C GLY A 153 -1.39 9.65 2.74
N GLY A 154 -1.71 9.03 3.86
CA GLY A 154 -3.01 8.40 4.01
C GLY A 154 -3.42 8.20 5.45
N PHE A 155 -4.64 7.70 5.59
CA PHE A 155 -5.24 7.31 6.86
C PHE A 155 -6.10 6.06 6.65
N GLY A 156 -6.33 5.34 7.74
CA GLY A 156 -7.15 4.14 7.70
C GLY A 156 -7.55 3.65 9.08
N ILE A 157 -8.15 2.49 9.08
CA ILE A 157 -8.57 1.78 10.28
C ILE A 157 -8.08 0.34 10.18
N SER A 158 -7.43 -0.14 11.23
CA SER A 158 -7.13 -1.55 11.44
C SER A 158 -8.16 -2.12 12.41
N TYR A 159 -8.91 -3.14 11.98
CA TYR A 159 -9.81 -3.91 12.83
C TYR A 159 -9.18 -5.25 13.17
N PHE A 160 -8.85 -5.47 14.44
CA PHE A 160 -8.24 -6.71 14.92
C PHE A 160 -9.29 -7.81 15.08
N VAL A 161 -9.19 -8.84 14.24
CA VAL A 161 -10.05 -10.04 14.30
C VAL A 161 -9.62 -10.97 15.44
N ASN A 162 -8.34 -10.91 15.81
CA ASN A 162 -7.74 -11.56 16.99
C ASN A 162 -6.50 -10.76 17.45
N GLY A 163 -5.77 -11.27 18.44
CA GLY A 163 -4.61 -10.59 19.01
C GLY A 163 -3.44 -10.33 18.03
N GLN A 164 -3.42 -10.97 16.86
CA GLN A 164 -2.30 -10.92 15.91
C GLN A 164 -2.70 -10.55 14.48
N THR A 165 -3.97 -10.59 14.13
CA THR A 165 -4.43 -10.37 12.76
C THR A 165 -5.40 -9.20 12.68
N ALA A 166 -5.17 -8.29 11.76
CA ALA A 166 -6.05 -7.17 11.49
C ALA A 166 -6.49 -7.12 10.01
N ILE A 167 -7.71 -6.67 9.80
CA ILE A 167 -8.23 -6.22 8.51
C ILE A 167 -8.04 -4.71 8.45
N ASN A 168 -7.48 -4.22 7.37
CA ASN A 168 -7.20 -2.81 7.15
C ASN A 168 -8.10 -2.25 6.06
N VAL A 169 -8.63 -1.07 6.26
CA VAL A 169 -9.27 -0.27 5.21
C VAL A 169 -8.75 1.14 5.31
N GLY A 170 -8.47 1.76 4.17
CA GLY A 170 -7.87 3.09 4.19
C GLY A 170 -8.02 3.84 2.87
N TYR A 171 -7.54 5.05 2.91
CA TYR A 171 -7.48 5.95 1.78
C TYR A 171 -6.17 6.71 1.80
N SER A 172 -5.53 6.79 0.65
CA SER A 172 -4.28 7.54 0.48
C SER A 172 -4.35 8.49 -0.69
N PHE A 173 -3.63 9.59 -0.54
CA PHE A 173 -3.19 10.45 -1.61
C PHE A 173 -1.85 9.99 -2.13
N GLN A 174 -1.68 9.97 -3.45
CA GLN A 174 -0.45 9.58 -4.09
C GLN A 174 -0.02 10.65 -5.11
N HIS A 175 1.27 10.96 -5.12
CA HIS A 175 1.92 11.79 -6.11
C HIS A 175 3.10 11.06 -6.73
N ILE A 176 3.15 10.98 -8.05
CA ILE A 176 4.27 10.40 -8.81
C ILE A 176 4.88 11.49 -9.68
N SER A 177 6.18 11.72 -9.54
CA SER A 177 6.92 12.70 -10.33
C SER A 177 8.41 12.36 -10.40
N ASN A 178 9.11 12.90 -11.40
CA ASN A 178 10.56 12.67 -11.53
C ASN A 178 11.42 13.69 -10.76
N ALA A 179 10.84 14.47 -9.85
CA ALA A 179 11.55 15.50 -9.06
C ALA A 179 12.37 16.49 -9.91
N HIS A 180 11.92 16.82 -11.12
CA HIS A 180 12.61 17.67 -12.11
C HIS A 180 13.96 17.13 -12.61
N THR A 181 14.22 15.86 -12.50
CA THR A 181 15.41 15.23 -13.11
C THR A 181 15.29 15.08 -14.63
N SER A 182 14.09 15.24 -15.17
CA SER A 182 13.79 15.19 -16.60
C SER A 182 12.59 16.07 -16.94
N THR A 183 12.46 16.46 -18.22
CA THR A 183 11.33 17.24 -18.74
C THR A 183 10.56 16.40 -19.76
N PRO A 184 9.21 16.37 -19.68
CA PRO A 184 8.32 17.08 -18.76
C PRO A 184 8.28 16.44 -17.34
N ASN A 185 7.89 17.25 -16.33
CA ASN A 185 7.59 16.81 -14.98
C ASN A 185 6.35 17.52 -14.45
N VAL A 186 5.19 17.14 -14.92
CA VAL A 186 3.90 17.66 -14.44
C VAL A 186 3.43 16.87 -13.22
N GLY A 187 3.79 15.58 -13.16
CA GLY A 187 3.39 14.64 -12.12
C GLY A 187 1.96 14.14 -12.25
N LEU A 188 1.70 13.02 -11.58
CA LEU A 188 0.37 12.42 -11.45
C LEU A 188 -0.09 12.55 -10.01
N ASN A 189 -1.32 13.02 -9.80
CA ASN A 189 -1.96 13.12 -8.49
C ASN A 189 -3.16 12.19 -8.46
N GLU A 190 -3.16 11.28 -7.51
CA GLU A 190 -4.06 10.14 -7.51
C GLU A 190 -4.64 9.87 -6.13
N SER A 191 -5.84 9.32 -6.15
CA SER A 191 -6.59 8.82 -5.00
C SER A 191 -6.53 7.31 -4.97
N LEU A 192 -6.29 6.73 -3.82
CA LEU A 192 -6.13 5.29 -3.63
C LEU A 192 -6.91 4.81 -2.39
N PRO A 193 -8.20 4.46 -2.50
CA PRO A 193 -8.84 3.62 -1.51
C PRO A 193 -8.24 2.21 -1.58
N PHE A 194 -8.03 1.61 -0.41
CA PHE A 194 -7.45 0.27 -0.32
C PHE A 194 -8.03 -0.52 0.84
N ALA A 195 -7.90 -1.84 0.74
CA ALA A 195 -8.17 -2.78 1.80
C ALA A 195 -7.05 -3.82 1.85
N GLY A 196 -6.88 -4.46 2.99
CA GLY A 196 -5.84 -5.45 3.18
C GLY A 196 -5.93 -6.14 4.52
N PHE A 197 -4.89 -6.89 4.82
CA PHE A 197 -4.72 -7.53 6.12
C PHE A 197 -3.28 -7.40 6.60
N SER A 198 -3.12 -7.47 7.92
CA SER A 198 -1.81 -7.47 8.58
C SER A 198 -1.75 -8.60 9.61
N PHE A 199 -0.56 -9.17 9.73
CA PHE A 199 -0.21 -10.15 10.75
C PHE A 199 0.92 -9.58 11.63
N TYR A 200 0.72 -9.64 12.96
CA TYR A 200 1.64 -9.12 13.97
C TYR A 200 2.28 -10.26 14.75
N TYR A 201 3.60 -10.21 14.96
CA TYR A 201 4.37 -11.25 15.65
C TYR A 201 5.58 -10.68 16.41
#